data_e91b6eeb8b8b58484502a6a63da40097
#
_entry.id   e91b6eeb8b8b58484502a6a63da40097
#
_cell.length_a   1.000
_cell.length_b   1.000
_cell.length_c   1.000
_cell.angle_alpha   90.00
_cell.angle_beta   90.00
_cell.angle_gamma   90.00
#
_symmetry.space_group_name_H-M   'P 1'
#
loop_
_entity.id
_entity.type
_entity.pdbx_description
1 polymer ?
#
loop_
_entity_poly.entity_id
_entity_poly.type
_entity_poly.pdbx_seq_one_letter_code
_entity_poly.pdbx_strand_id
1 'polypeptide(L)'
;MRSLGRPVVCVTAGGTAVPLEANTVRTIDNFSTGRRGAISAEQFIKRGYGVIYLAREGCAAPFARRVQEIVSEHVDLKFMDKLVLGDSRRVEVSTENMSGGTESVDERLVEALVAYKDAVDNDALLPLSFVTLEEYLWCLRTVSQHMDGMGRHGMLFLAAAVSDFYVPRDKLSEHKIESSRAGDGVDGSAGLTLHLDRAPKCLGMIGAEWATECFRVSFKLETDHQRLQPRAKAALEKYGMHVVVGNELHTRYDKMELVFPGGDVRTLRKAMGARHVIEEALVEALAQEHFNYIAEGGSPPGQPLSDPLPHSRRQRPSWRDWLQWSPRAAMSVATLLLTLVLARQLKEQLVDVLREVFTRSDDAGGASRASVEGGGRR
;
A
#
# COMPACT_ATOMS: atom_id res chain seq x y z
N MET A 1 -8.51 -10.03 10.73
CA MET A 1 -7.86 -8.88 11.40
C MET A 1 -8.66 -8.34 12.59
N ARG A 2 -9.97 -8.08 12.49
CA ARG A 2 -10.79 -7.60 13.64
C ARG A 2 -10.77 -8.51 14.88
N SER A 3 -10.71 -9.82 14.71
CA SER A 3 -10.77 -10.79 15.81
C SER A 3 -9.51 -10.90 16.67
N LEU A 4 -8.41 -10.24 16.27
CA LEU A 4 -7.10 -10.38 16.92
C LEU A 4 -6.76 -9.23 17.89
N GLY A 5 -7.64 -8.24 18.08
CA GLY A 5 -7.43 -7.13 19.02
C GLY A 5 -6.27 -6.19 18.69
N ARG A 6 -5.61 -6.36 17.53
CA ARG A 6 -4.47 -5.54 17.08
C ARG A 6 -4.92 -4.33 16.27
N PRO A 7 -4.20 -3.20 16.30
CA PRO A 7 -4.47 -2.07 15.43
C PRO A 7 -4.25 -2.44 13.96
N VAL A 8 -4.98 -1.77 13.06
CA VAL A 8 -4.89 -1.99 11.61
C VAL A 8 -4.54 -0.70 10.90
N VAL A 9 -3.61 -0.77 9.97
CA VAL A 9 -3.24 0.38 9.13
C VAL A 9 -3.47 0.06 7.65
N CYS A 10 -4.13 0.99 6.94
CA CYS A 10 -4.13 0.99 5.48
C CYS A 10 -2.97 1.85 4.99
N VAL A 11 -2.00 1.22 4.34
CA VAL A 11 -0.85 1.89 3.71
C VAL A 11 -1.10 1.99 2.22
N THR A 12 -1.18 3.23 1.70
CA THR A 12 -1.29 3.44 0.25
C THR A 12 0.08 3.72 -0.37
N ALA A 13 0.38 3.17 -1.55
CA ALA A 13 1.71 3.25 -2.18
C ALA A 13 1.65 3.30 -3.72
N GLY A 14 2.71 3.82 -4.33
CA GLY A 14 2.79 3.97 -5.79
C GLY A 14 2.14 5.25 -6.30
N GLY A 15 2.13 5.44 -7.60
CA GLY A 15 1.52 6.58 -8.28
C GLY A 15 0.26 6.19 -9.05
N THR A 16 -0.74 7.05 -9.12
CA THR A 16 -1.93 6.81 -9.94
C THR A 16 -1.67 7.16 -11.40
N ALA A 17 -2.27 6.40 -12.31
CA ALA A 17 -2.28 6.66 -13.74
C ALA A 17 -3.61 7.30 -14.17
N VAL A 18 -3.54 8.25 -15.09
CA VAL A 18 -4.70 8.87 -15.72
C VAL A 18 -4.71 8.48 -17.20
N PRO A 19 -5.71 7.71 -17.67
CA PRO A 19 -5.86 7.37 -19.07
C PRO A 19 -6.07 8.61 -19.94
N LEU A 20 -5.51 8.59 -21.16
CA LEU A 20 -5.75 9.60 -22.20
C LEU A 20 -6.82 9.18 -23.20
N GLU A 21 -7.08 7.88 -23.32
CA GLU A 21 -8.12 7.31 -24.17
C GLU A 21 -8.99 6.32 -23.38
N ALA A 22 -10.25 6.15 -23.80
CA ALA A 22 -11.18 5.18 -23.21
C ALA A 22 -10.67 3.75 -23.39
N ASN A 23 -10.17 3.40 -24.59
CA ASN A 23 -9.40 2.19 -24.83
C ASN A 23 -7.92 2.49 -24.59
N THR A 24 -7.53 2.54 -23.33
CA THR A 24 -6.26 3.06 -22.83
C THR A 24 -5.03 2.50 -23.56
N VAL A 25 -4.31 3.36 -24.25
CA VAL A 25 -2.99 3.09 -24.84
C VAL A 25 -1.91 3.91 -24.13
N ARG A 26 -2.28 5.11 -23.68
CA ARG A 26 -1.36 6.05 -23.01
C ARG A 26 -1.96 6.57 -21.72
N THR A 27 -1.07 6.89 -20.77
CA THR A 27 -1.43 7.42 -19.45
C THR A 27 -0.53 8.61 -19.10
N ILE A 28 -1.04 9.50 -18.25
CA ILE A 28 -0.23 10.44 -17.48
C ILE A 28 -0.09 9.86 -16.09
N ASP A 29 1.14 9.67 -15.63
CA ASP A 29 1.44 9.00 -14.39
C ASP A 29 2.09 9.93 -13.37
N ASN A 30 1.70 9.78 -12.10
CA ASN A 30 2.47 10.33 -11.00
C ASN A 30 3.63 9.38 -10.69
N PHE A 31 4.86 9.88 -10.80
CA PHE A 31 6.04 9.07 -10.53
C PHE A 31 6.14 8.71 -9.04
N SER A 32 6.08 7.42 -8.73
CA SER A 32 6.33 6.87 -7.41
C SER A 32 6.69 5.40 -7.51
N THR A 33 7.82 5.01 -6.95
CA THR A 33 8.23 3.60 -6.89
C THR A 33 7.48 2.78 -5.85
N GLY A 34 6.69 3.41 -4.98
CA GLY A 34 6.02 2.74 -3.86
C GLY A 34 6.93 2.33 -2.70
N ARG A 35 8.26 2.53 -2.81
CA ARG A 35 9.27 2.07 -1.84
C ARG A 35 8.94 2.52 -0.41
N ARG A 36 8.55 3.78 -0.19
CA ARG A 36 8.20 4.28 1.14
C ARG A 36 7.06 3.51 1.77
N GLY A 37 5.97 3.30 1.02
CA GLY A 37 4.83 2.53 1.50
C GLY A 37 5.20 1.09 1.82
N ALA A 38 6.00 0.44 0.97
CA ALA A 38 6.44 -0.94 1.18
C ALA A 38 7.29 -1.09 2.45
N ILE A 39 8.27 -0.21 2.67
CA ILE A 39 9.10 -0.21 3.88
C ILE A 39 8.25 0.07 5.11
N SER A 40 7.38 1.08 5.05
CA SER A 40 6.51 1.42 6.19
C SER A 40 5.56 0.28 6.53
N ALA A 41 5.02 -0.44 5.54
CA ALA A 41 4.18 -1.62 5.77
C ALA A 41 4.93 -2.71 6.55
N GLU A 42 6.19 -3.01 6.17
CA GLU A 42 7.03 -3.95 6.92
C GLU A 42 7.27 -3.49 8.36
N GLN A 43 7.52 -2.19 8.55
CA GLN A 43 7.74 -1.64 9.89
C GLN A 43 6.48 -1.65 10.77
N PHE A 44 5.30 -1.43 10.19
CA PHE A 44 4.03 -1.58 10.90
C PHE A 44 3.76 -3.03 11.30
N ILE A 45 4.03 -4.00 10.41
CA ILE A 45 3.91 -5.44 10.73
C ILE A 45 4.82 -5.82 11.90
N LYS A 46 6.09 -5.38 11.90
CA LYS A 46 7.03 -5.59 13.01
C LYS A 46 6.52 -5.05 14.34
N ARG A 47 5.67 -4.02 14.33
CA ARG A 47 5.06 -3.42 15.52
C ARG A 47 3.68 -3.99 15.88
N GLY A 48 3.32 -5.12 15.27
CA GLY A 48 2.09 -5.86 15.59
C GLY A 48 0.83 -5.32 14.92
N TYR A 49 0.93 -4.45 13.94
CA TYR A 49 -0.22 -4.00 13.16
C TYR A 49 -0.66 -5.06 12.15
N GLY A 50 -1.97 -5.12 11.88
CA GLY A 50 -2.48 -5.65 10.64
C GLY A 50 -2.35 -4.59 9.54
N VAL A 51 -1.83 -4.95 8.37
CA VAL A 51 -1.59 -4.01 7.26
C VAL A 51 -2.46 -4.34 6.07
N ILE A 52 -3.25 -3.38 5.62
CA ILE A 52 -3.89 -3.38 4.30
C ILE A 52 -2.96 -2.59 3.39
N TYR A 53 -2.31 -3.25 2.44
CA TYR A 53 -1.35 -2.63 1.53
C TYR A 53 -2.02 -2.35 0.18
N LEU A 54 -2.53 -1.12 0.00
CA LEU A 54 -3.17 -0.66 -1.24
C LEU A 54 -2.13 0.00 -2.14
N ALA A 55 -1.68 -0.69 -3.18
CA ALA A 55 -0.54 -0.28 -3.96
C ALA A 55 -0.76 -0.35 -5.47
N ARG A 56 -0.09 0.51 -6.23
CA ARG A 56 -0.09 0.42 -7.69
C ARG A 56 0.57 -0.88 -8.13
N GLU A 57 -0.02 -1.53 -9.13
CA GLU A 57 0.60 -2.69 -9.77
C GLU A 57 1.99 -2.38 -10.31
N GLY A 58 2.93 -3.30 -10.09
CA GLY A 58 4.32 -3.15 -10.51
C GLY A 58 5.18 -2.24 -9.63
N CYS A 59 4.65 -1.62 -8.58
CA CYS A 59 5.47 -0.88 -7.61
C CYS A 59 6.08 -1.81 -6.54
N ALA A 60 6.98 -1.27 -5.71
CA ALA A 60 7.64 -2.01 -4.65
C ALA A 60 6.61 -2.65 -3.71
N ALA A 61 6.76 -3.95 -3.44
CA ALA A 61 5.94 -4.70 -2.51
C ALA A 61 6.70 -5.00 -1.20
N PRO A 62 6.01 -5.02 -0.03
CA PRO A 62 6.62 -5.41 1.23
C PRO A 62 7.33 -6.77 1.11
N PHE A 63 8.47 -6.90 1.74
CA PHE A 63 9.36 -8.07 1.72
C PHE A 63 9.94 -8.40 0.33
N ALA A 64 9.13 -8.49 -0.72
CA ALA A 64 9.58 -8.79 -2.09
C ALA A 64 10.60 -7.76 -2.62
N ARG A 65 10.48 -6.47 -2.24
CA ARG A 65 11.47 -5.45 -2.57
C ARG A 65 12.87 -5.78 -2.03
N ARG A 66 12.97 -6.43 -0.86
CA ARG A 66 14.27 -6.83 -0.30
C ARG A 66 14.95 -7.89 -1.16
N VAL A 67 14.16 -8.83 -1.66
CA VAL A 67 14.66 -9.83 -2.62
C VAL A 67 15.13 -9.13 -3.89
N GLN A 68 14.34 -8.20 -4.43
CA GLN A 68 14.77 -7.41 -5.59
C GLN A 68 16.03 -6.60 -5.33
N GLU A 69 16.16 -5.94 -4.17
CA GLU A 69 17.35 -5.16 -3.82
C GLU A 69 18.62 -6.03 -3.67
N ILE A 70 18.48 -7.24 -3.11
CA ILE A 70 19.58 -8.19 -2.98
C ILE A 70 20.01 -8.70 -4.36
N VAL A 71 19.03 -8.89 -5.24
CA VAL A 71 19.18 -9.52 -6.54
C VAL A 71 19.57 -8.53 -7.63
N SER A 72 19.06 -7.28 -7.56
CA SER A 72 19.20 -6.27 -8.60
C SER A 72 20.01 -5.05 -8.17
N GLU A 73 21.19 -5.22 -7.60
CA GLU A 73 22.10 -4.08 -7.44
C GLU A 73 22.44 -3.40 -8.78
N HIS A 74 22.15 -4.09 -9.92
CA HIS A 74 22.28 -3.54 -11.28
C HIS A 74 21.18 -4.12 -12.20
N VAL A 75 20.75 -3.35 -13.20
CA VAL A 75 19.77 -3.71 -14.25
C VAL A 75 20.33 -4.76 -15.23
N ASP A 76 21.19 -5.64 -14.81
CA ASP A 76 21.72 -6.68 -15.67
C ASP A 76 21.21 -8.07 -15.29
N LEU A 77 21.35 -9.00 -16.19
CA LEU A 77 20.91 -10.38 -16.03
C LEU A 77 21.72 -11.16 -14.97
N LYS A 78 22.59 -10.50 -14.19
CA LYS A 78 23.43 -11.11 -13.15
C LYS A 78 22.65 -11.86 -12.08
N PHE A 79 21.35 -11.57 -11.93
CA PHE A 79 20.48 -12.40 -11.10
C PHE A 79 20.35 -13.82 -11.65
N MET A 80 20.22 -13.95 -12.97
CA MET A 80 20.13 -15.27 -13.61
C MET A 80 21.40 -16.08 -13.40
N ASP A 81 22.56 -15.39 -13.34
CA ASP A 81 23.87 -16.01 -13.07
C ASP A 81 24.00 -16.53 -11.62
N LYS A 82 23.15 -16.05 -10.72
CA LYS A 82 23.09 -16.48 -9.31
C LYS A 82 22.13 -17.65 -9.09
N LEU A 83 21.36 -18.02 -10.09
CA LEU A 83 20.46 -19.17 -10.03
C LEU A 83 21.17 -20.41 -10.55
N VAL A 84 21.20 -21.45 -9.74
CA VAL A 84 21.78 -22.75 -10.10
C VAL A 84 20.66 -23.78 -10.21
N LEU A 85 20.72 -24.60 -11.25
CA LEU A 85 19.85 -25.77 -11.38
C LEU A 85 20.50 -26.94 -10.61
N GLY A 86 19.92 -27.26 -9.46
CA GLY A 86 20.29 -28.47 -8.72
C GLY A 86 19.85 -29.76 -9.43
N ASP A 87 20.35 -30.90 -8.98
CA ASP A 87 20.17 -32.22 -9.59
C ASP A 87 18.70 -32.64 -9.77
N SER A 88 17.79 -32.11 -8.95
CA SER A 88 16.34 -32.37 -8.99
C SER A 88 15.56 -31.38 -9.84
N ARG A 89 16.20 -30.58 -10.70
CA ARG A 89 15.61 -29.41 -11.38
C ARG A 89 15.03 -28.37 -10.43
N ARG A 90 15.50 -28.32 -9.20
CA ARG A 90 15.19 -27.23 -8.26
C ARG A 90 16.11 -26.06 -8.56
N VAL A 91 15.51 -24.86 -8.50
CA VAL A 91 16.28 -23.63 -8.62
C VAL A 91 16.83 -23.28 -7.23
N GLU A 92 18.13 -23.16 -7.12
CA GLU A 92 18.85 -22.78 -5.92
C GLU A 92 19.57 -21.47 -6.17
N VAL A 93 19.76 -20.66 -5.12
CA VAL A 93 20.52 -19.40 -5.23
C VAL A 93 21.97 -19.70 -4.89
N SER A 94 22.88 -19.49 -5.85
CA SER A 94 24.32 -19.63 -5.59
C SER A 94 24.83 -18.51 -4.71
N THR A 95 25.55 -18.85 -3.66
CA THR A 95 26.19 -17.92 -2.73
C THR A 95 27.64 -17.63 -3.08
N GLU A 96 28.18 -18.33 -4.07
CA GLU A 96 29.56 -18.12 -4.54
C GLU A 96 29.65 -16.75 -5.24
N ASN A 97 30.58 -15.91 -4.78
CA ASN A 97 30.90 -14.58 -5.32
C ASN A 97 30.05 -13.37 -4.89
N MET A 98 29.48 -13.37 -3.71
CA MET A 98 28.83 -12.19 -3.17
C MET A 98 29.66 -11.52 -2.08
N SER A 99 30.77 -10.91 -2.48
CA SER A 99 31.67 -10.16 -1.60
C SER A 99 31.15 -8.72 -1.45
N GLY A 100 30.72 -8.33 -0.28
CA GLY A 100 30.37 -6.92 -0.05
C GLY A 100 29.73 -6.56 1.28
N GLY A 101 29.61 -7.46 2.23
CA GLY A 101 29.00 -7.12 3.53
C GLY A 101 29.28 -8.17 4.60
N THR A 102 29.09 -7.80 5.86
CA THR A 102 29.26 -8.68 7.04
C THR A 102 28.17 -9.75 7.17
N GLU A 103 27.11 -9.68 6.36
CA GLU A 103 26.04 -10.70 6.28
C GLU A 103 26.05 -11.36 4.92
N SER A 104 25.85 -12.68 4.90
CA SER A 104 25.71 -13.41 3.64
C SER A 104 24.39 -13.03 2.94
N VAL A 105 24.34 -13.16 1.62
CA VAL A 105 23.11 -12.95 0.86
C VAL A 105 22.02 -13.92 1.30
N ASP A 106 22.41 -15.14 1.65
CA ASP A 106 21.50 -16.17 2.15
C ASP A 106 20.78 -15.72 3.42
N GLU A 107 21.51 -15.16 4.39
CA GLU A 107 20.89 -14.66 5.63
C GLU A 107 19.87 -13.57 5.34
N ARG A 108 20.18 -12.62 4.46
CA ARG A 108 19.26 -11.53 4.08
C ARG A 108 18.01 -12.04 3.33
N LEU A 109 18.18 -13.04 2.46
CA LEU A 109 17.07 -13.70 1.76
C LEU A 109 16.21 -14.50 2.72
N VAL A 110 16.84 -15.27 3.60
CA VAL A 110 16.15 -16.06 4.63
C VAL A 110 15.34 -15.15 5.54
N GLU A 111 15.93 -14.05 6.04
CA GLU A 111 15.19 -13.07 6.85
C GLU A 111 13.97 -12.49 6.12
N ALA A 112 14.11 -12.13 4.84
CA ALA A 112 13.01 -11.58 4.06
C ALA A 112 11.89 -12.62 3.86
N LEU A 113 12.24 -13.87 3.59
CA LEU A 113 11.30 -14.97 3.41
C LEU A 113 10.60 -15.36 4.71
N VAL A 114 11.33 -15.45 5.82
CA VAL A 114 10.77 -15.73 7.15
C VAL A 114 9.77 -14.64 7.53
N ALA A 115 10.18 -13.36 7.45
CA ALA A 115 9.33 -12.23 7.77
C ALA A 115 8.06 -12.18 6.89
N TYR A 116 8.16 -12.54 5.62
CA TYR A 116 7.00 -12.64 4.73
C TYR A 116 6.06 -13.76 5.15
N LYS A 117 6.59 -14.96 5.40
CA LYS A 117 5.78 -16.12 5.84
C LYS A 117 5.08 -15.83 7.17
N ASP A 118 5.80 -15.28 8.13
CA ASP A 118 5.22 -14.88 9.41
C ASP A 118 4.09 -13.87 9.24
N ALA A 119 4.25 -12.90 8.34
CA ALA A 119 3.21 -11.93 8.05
C ALA A 119 1.96 -12.56 7.42
N VAL A 120 2.14 -13.55 6.54
CA VAL A 120 1.04 -14.28 5.89
C VAL A 120 0.34 -15.23 6.88
N ASP A 121 1.10 -16.03 7.61
CA ASP A 121 0.58 -17.03 8.56
C ASP A 121 -0.19 -16.38 9.71
N ASN A 122 0.20 -15.16 10.10
CA ASN A 122 -0.49 -14.37 11.12
C ASN A 122 -1.58 -13.45 10.56
N ASP A 123 -1.97 -13.58 9.29
CA ASP A 123 -2.93 -12.66 8.64
C ASP A 123 -2.57 -11.18 8.86
N ALA A 124 -1.27 -10.85 8.85
CA ALA A 124 -0.79 -9.50 9.13
C ALA A 124 -0.72 -8.62 7.88
N LEU A 125 -0.79 -9.20 6.67
CA LEU A 125 -0.69 -8.46 5.41
C LEU A 125 -1.83 -8.83 4.47
N LEU A 126 -2.57 -7.81 4.02
CA LEU A 126 -3.60 -7.92 2.98
C LEU A 126 -3.20 -7.01 1.81
N PRO A 127 -2.65 -7.54 0.71
CA PRO A 127 -2.34 -6.74 -0.46
C PRO A 127 -3.59 -6.47 -1.30
N LEU A 128 -3.73 -5.22 -1.75
CA LEU A 128 -4.73 -4.76 -2.72
C LEU A 128 -4.02 -3.97 -3.80
N SER A 129 -4.46 -4.07 -5.05
CA SER A 129 -3.83 -3.35 -6.15
C SER A 129 -4.77 -2.38 -6.85
N PHE A 130 -4.18 -1.37 -7.49
CA PHE A 130 -4.82 -0.43 -8.40
C PHE A 130 -3.84 -0.05 -9.52
N VAL A 131 -4.36 0.51 -10.61
CA VAL A 131 -3.55 1.11 -11.68
C VAL A 131 -3.96 2.57 -11.87
N THR A 132 -5.25 2.82 -12.04
CA THR A 132 -5.77 4.15 -12.37
C THR A 132 -6.13 4.97 -11.13
N LEU A 133 -6.26 6.29 -11.32
CA LEU A 133 -6.78 7.19 -10.29
C LEU A 133 -8.18 6.77 -9.83
N GLU A 134 -9.03 6.35 -10.77
CA GLU A 134 -10.40 5.93 -10.49
C GLU A 134 -10.44 4.69 -9.59
N GLU A 135 -9.66 3.65 -9.94
CA GLU A 135 -9.53 2.44 -9.14
C GLU A 135 -8.98 2.74 -7.73
N TYR A 136 -7.94 3.59 -7.65
CA TYR A 136 -7.38 4.02 -6.36
C TYR A 136 -8.44 4.67 -5.46
N LEU A 137 -9.19 5.64 -5.98
CA LEU A 137 -10.19 6.36 -5.20
C LEU A 137 -11.34 5.45 -4.76
N TRP A 138 -11.73 4.51 -5.60
CA TRP A 138 -12.75 3.53 -5.28
C TRP A 138 -12.27 2.55 -4.20
N CYS A 139 -11.06 1.99 -4.34
CA CYS A 139 -10.45 1.13 -3.33
C CYS A 139 -10.27 1.87 -2.00
N LEU A 140 -9.73 3.10 -2.04
CA LEU A 140 -9.53 3.91 -0.83
C LEU A 140 -10.84 4.15 -0.07
N ARG A 141 -11.91 4.51 -0.79
CA ARG A 141 -13.23 4.67 -0.18
C ARG A 141 -13.70 3.38 0.48
N THR A 142 -13.67 2.29 -0.27
CA THR A 142 -14.15 0.98 0.21
C THR A 142 -13.38 0.54 1.46
N VAL A 143 -12.05 0.63 1.43
CA VAL A 143 -11.20 0.29 2.57
C VAL A 143 -11.48 1.21 3.76
N SER A 144 -11.56 2.53 3.53
CA SER A 144 -11.83 3.50 4.60
C SER A 144 -13.16 3.23 5.28
N GLN A 145 -14.23 2.97 4.52
CA GLN A 145 -15.56 2.64 5.07
C GLN A 145 -15.56 1.33 5.89
N HIS A 146 -14.79 0.34 5.47
CA HIS A 146 -14.65 -0.90 6.26
C HIS A 146 -13.80 -0.68 7.53
N MET A 147 -12.82 0.22 7.48
CA MET A 147 -12.00 0.58 8.63
C MET A 147 -12.75 1.47 9.64
N ASP A 148 -13.77 2.21 9.23
CA ASP A 148 -14.58 3.06 10.13
C ASP A 148 -15.10 2.25 11.32
N GLY A 149 -15.55 1.03 11.09
CA GLY A 149 -15.96 0.14 12.17
C GLY A 149 -14.84 -0.36 13.10
N MET A 150 -13.58 0.02 12.90
CA MET A 150 -12.46 -0.20 13.83
C MET A 150 -12.27 1.00 14.75
N GLY A 151 -12.93 2.12 14.45
CA GLY A 151 -12.79 3.36 15.20
C GLY A 151 -11.33 3.79 15.29
N ARG A 152 -10.89 4.13 16.48
CA ARG A 152 -9.51 4.61 16.76
C ARG A 152 -8.41 3.59 16.56
N HIS A 153 -8.72 2.29 16.52
CA HIS A 153 -7.74 1.25 16.21
C HIS A 153 -7.36 1.19 14.73
N GLY A 154 -8.06 1.94 13.87
CA GLY A 154 -7.75 2.10 12.45
C GLY A 154 -6.79 3.26 12.20
N MET A 155 -5.81 3.06 11.32
CA MET A 155 -4.93 4.13 10.81
C MET A 155 -4.97 4.15 9.28
N LEU A 156 -5.00 5.34 8.70
CA LEU A 156 -4.84 5.57 7.27
C LEU A 156 -3.50 6.26 7.03
N PHE A 157 -2.56 5.57 6.39
CA PHE A 157 -1.23 6.05 6.03
C PHE A 157 -1.17 6.28 4.51
N LEU A 158 -1.45 7.52 4.09
CA LEU A 158 -1.75 7.88 2.70
C LEU A 158 -0.49 8.36 1.97
N ALA A 159 0.39 7.40 1.59
CA ALA A 159 1.68 7.69 0.96
C ALA A 159 1.69 7.55 -0.57
N ALA A 160 0.56 7.22 -1.20
CA ALA A 160 0.45 7.18 -2.65
C ALA A 160 0.58 8.58 -3.27
N ALA A 161 1.19 8.66 -4.46
CA ALA A 161 1.27 9.87 -5.26
C ALA A 161 0.03 9.96 -6.17
N VAL A 162 -0.96 10.74 -5.72
CA VAL A 162 -2.27 10.82 -6.37
C VAL A 162 -2.31 12.00 -7.34
N SER A 163 -2.83 11.77 -8.55
CA SER A 163 -3.01 12.82 -9.55
C SER A 163 -3.99 13.89 -9.08
N ASP A 164 -3.59 15.16 -9.21
CA ASP A 164 -4.46 16.31 -8.96
C ASP A 164 -5.41 16.61 -10.13
N PHE A 165 -5.17 16.01 -11.29
CA PHE A 165 -5.89 16.23 -12.53
C PHE A 165 -6.21 14.92 -13.23
N TYR A 166 -7.29 14.91 -14.04
CA TYR A 166 -7.70 13.76 -14.84
C TYR A 166 -8.42 14.21 -16.12
N VAL A 167 -8.58 13.31 -17.08
CA VAL A 167 -9.43 13.55 -18.26
C VAL A 167 -10.83 12.99 -17.98
N PRO A 168 -11.89 13.82 -17.98
CA PRO A 168 -13.27 13.33 -17.84
C PRO A 168 -13.62 12.33 -18.94
N ARG A 169 -14.44 11.34 -18.61
CA ARG A 169 -14.82 10.25 -19.54
C ARG A 169 -15.47 10.73 -20.82
N ASP A 170 -16.31 11.75 -20.72
CA ASP A 170 -17.00 12.39 -21.85
C ASP A 170 -16.04 13.16 -22.79
N LYS A 171 -14.81 13.42 -22.31
CA LYS A 171 -13.74 14.07 -23.07
C LYS A 171 -12.64 13.10 -23.54
N LEU A 172 -12.70 11.82 -23.15
CA LEU A 172 -11.75 10.81 -23.62
C LEU A 172 -12.04 10.45 -25.07
N SER A 173 -10.98 10.41 -25.90
CA SER A 173 -11.06 9.77 -27.21
C SER A 173 -11.35 8.28 -27.02
N GLU A 174 -12.27 7.70 -27.78
CA GLU A 174 -12.57 6.27 -27.72
C GLU A 174 -11.35 5.42 -28.09
N HIS A 175 -10.67 5.83 -29.17
CA HIS A 175 -9.51 5.14 -29.72
C HIS A 175 -8.23 5.95 -29.49
N LYS A 176 -7.10 5.30 -29.80
CA LYS A 176 -5.77 5.92 -29.77
C LYS A 176 -5.77 7.26 -30.51
N ILE A 177 -5.33 8.34 -29.86
CA ILE A 177 -5.18 9.65 -30.46
C ILE A 177 -4.14 9.56 -31.59
N GLU A 178 -4.53 9.89 -32.81
CA GLU A 178 -3.65 9.84 -33.98
C GLU A 178 -2.72 11.05 -33.99
N SER A 179 -1.44 10.84 -34.35
CA SER A 179 -0.45 11.91 -34.45
C SER A 179 -0.78 12.89 -35.57
N SER A 180 -1.49 12.46 -36.62
CA SER A 180 -1.96 13.29 -37.72
C SER A 180 -3.08 14.27 -37.35
N ARG A 181 -3.84 13.98 -36.28
CA ARG A 181 -4.88 14.88 -35.74
C ARG A 181 -4.34 15.88 -34.71
N ALA A 182 -3.09 15.73 -34.30
CA ALA A 182 -2.43 16.61 -33.34
C ALA A 182 -1.97 17.95 -33.95
N GLY A 183 -2.54 18.40 -35.06
CA GLY A 183 -1.92 19.39 -35.89
C GLY A 183 -2.72 20.63 -36.29
N ASP A 184 -3.86 20.94 -35.65
CA ASP A 184 -4.56 22.21 -35.94
C ASP A 184 -4.48 23.19 -34.77
N GLY A 185 -3.27 23.44 -34.29
CA GLY A 185 -2.99 24.62 -33.47
C GLY A 185 -3.14 25.89 -34.34
N VAL A 186 -3.73 26.95 -33.78
CA VAL A 186 -3.97 28.26 -34.43
C VAL A 186 -2.71 28.90 -35.02
N ASP A 187 -1.53 28.38 -34.69
CA ASP A 187 -0.20 28.85 -35.10
C ASP A 187 0.57 27.87 -35.99
N GLY A 188 -0.05 26.78 -36.45
CA GLY A 188 0.61 25.79 -37.33
C GLY A 188 1.62 24.88 -36.60
N SER A 189 1.73 24.91 -35.29
CA SER A 189 2.58 24.00 -34.52
C SER A 189 1.92 22.61 -34.39
N ALA A 190 2.64 21.57 -34.83
CA ALA A 190 2.21 20.19 -34.64
C ALA A 190 2.37 19.79 -33.17
N GLY A 191 1.27 19.66 -32.42
CA GLY A 191 1.30 19.31 -31.00
C GLY A 191 -0.02 18.73 -30.50
N LEU A 192 0.00 18.09 -29.34
CA LEU A 192 -1.19 17.58 -28.64
C LEU A 192 -1.52 18.48 -27.44
N THR A 193 -2.70 19.10 -27.47
CA THR A 193 -3.22 19.85 -26.31
C THR A 193 -4.16 18.95 -25.50
N LEU A 194 -3.90 18.81 -24.20
CA LEU A 194 -4.73 18.03 -23.29
C LEU A 194 -5.46 18.97 -22.33
N HIS A 195 -6.77 18.81 -22.23
CA HIS A 195 -7.60 19.49 -21.24
C HIS A 195 -7.87 18.56 -20.06
N LEU A 196 -7.35 18.93 -18.89
CA LEU A 196 -7.47 18.16 -17.67
C LEU A 196 -8.37 18.89 -16.68
N ASP A 197 -9.31 18.18 -16.09
CA ASP A 197 -10.13 18.67 -14.99
C ASP A 197 -9.48 18.32 -13.65
N ARG A 198 -9.84 19.05 -12.60
CA ARG A 198 -9.30 18.78 -11.26
C ARG A 198 -9.91 17.49 -10.70
N ALA A 199 -9.05 16.60 -10.20
CA ALA A 199 -9.48 15.40 -9.50
C ALA A 199 -10.26 15.73 -8.21
N PRO A 200 -11.24 14.89 -7.84
CA PRO A 200 -11.99 15.06 -6.58
C PRO A 200 -11.02 14.98 -5.39
N LYS A 201 -11.16 15.91 -4.45
CA LYS A 201 -10.32 15.93 -3.24
C LYS A 201 -10.92 15.04 -2.16
N CYS A 202 -10.59 13.75 -2.20
CA CYS A 202 -11.17 12.75 -1.30
C CYS A 202 -10.60 12.81 0.14
N LEU A 203 -9.44 13.44 0.38
CA LEU A 203 -8.84 13.50 1.72
C LEU A 203 -9.79 14.08 2.78
N GLY A 204 -10.54 15.14 2.45
CA GLY A 204 -11.52 15.73 3.37
C GLY A 204 -12.69 14.79 3.67
N MET A 205 -13.10 13.99 2.69
CA MET A 205 -14.20 13.04 2.84
C MET A 205 -13.85 11.85 3.74
N ILE A 206 -12.59 11.46 3.78
CA ILE A 206 -12.12 10.38 4.65
C ILE A 206 -12.47 10.71 6.11
N GLY A 207 -12.09 11.89 6.57
CA GLY A 207 -12.35 12.32 7.95
C GLY A 207 -13.81 12.70 8.22
N ALA A 208 -14.54 13.18 7.21
CA ALA A 208 -15.93 13.63 7.38
C ALA A 208 -16.96 12.49 7.28
N GLU A 209 -16.68 11.47 6.44
CA GLU A 209 -17.72 10.49 6.07
C GLU A 209 -17.25 9.03 6.07
N TRP A 210 -15.98 8.74 5.70
CA TRP A 210 -15.56 7.37 5.38
C TRP A 210 -14.89 6.64 6.52
N ALA A 211 -14.10 7.36 7.32
CA ALA A 211 -13.33 6.82 8.45
C ALA A 211 -13.11 7.92 9.49
N THR A 212 -14.17 8.28 10.18
CA THR A 212 -14.25 9.49 11.02
C THR A 212 -13.34 9.44 12.23
N GLU A 213 -13.20 8.29 12.85
CA GLU A 213 -12.38 8.09 14.06
C GLU A 213 -11.01 7.48 13.78
N CYS A 214 -10.72 7.06 12.54
CA CYS A 214 -9.41 6.51 12.21
C CYS A 214 -8.31 7.57 12.31
N PHE A 215 -7.12 7.17 12.78
CA PHE A 215 -5.93 8.01 12.77
C PHE A 215 -5.47 8.27 11.33
N ARG A 216 -5.31 9.52 10.93
CA ARG A 216 -5.07 9.92 9.54
C ARG A 216 -3.69 10.55 9.37
N VAL A 217 -2.87 9.96 8.50
CA VAL A 217 -1.55 10.44 8.13
C VAL A 217 -1.50 10.68 6.63
N SER A 218 -1.13 11.87 6.20
CA SER A 218 -0.93 12.19 4.78
C SER A 218 0.48 12.69 4.52
N PHE A 219 0.86 12.74 3.25
CA PHE A 219 2.19 13.14 2.81
C PHE A 219 2.13 14.40 1.95
N LYS A 220 3.11 15.26 2.14
CA LYS A 220 3.33 16.45 1.32
C LYS A 220 4.75 16.45 0.81
N LEU A 221 4.90 16.40 -0.52
CA LEU A 221 6.18 16.51 -1.21
C LEU A 221 6.28 17.90 -1.81
N GLU A 222 7.39 18.58 -1.54
CA GLU A 222 7.69 19.90 -2.12
C GLU A 222 9.12 19.90 -2.70
N THR A 223 9.33 20.76 -3.68
CA THR A 223 10.66 21.02 -4.25
C THR A 223 11.38 22.18 -3.58
N ASP A 224 10.64 22.98 -2.79
CA ASP A 224 11.10 24.17 -2.08
C ASP A 224 10.81 24.02 -0.58
N HIS A 225 11.87 24.03 0.21
CA HIS A 225 11.79 23.90 1.68
C HIS A 225 10.91 24.97 2.33
N GLN A 226 10.95 26.22 1.82
CA GLN A 226 10.19 27.31 2.42
C GLN A 226 8.67 27.10 2.28
N ARG A 227 8.23 26.34 1.27
CA ARG A 227 6.82 26.03 1.01
C ARG A 227 6.33 24.82 1.77
N LEU A 228 7.23 23.97 2.27
CA LEU A 228 6.89 22.66 2.84
C LEU A 228 5.99 22.81 4.08
N GLN A 229 6.45 23.51 5.09
CA GLN A 229 5.71 23.67 6.35
C GLN A 229 4.38 24.42 6.19
N PRO A 230 4.31 25.58 5.50
CA PRO A 230 3.03 26.27 5.28
C PRO A 230 2.00 25.39 4.57
N ARG A 231 2.42 24.61 3.55
CA ARG A 231 1.51 23.72 2.83
C ARG A 231 1.12 22.50 3.63
N ALA A 232 2.03 21.96 4.46
CA ALA A 232 1.73 20.86 5.36
C ALA A 232 0.71 21.28 6.42
N LYS A 233 0.86 22.46 7.04
CA LYS A 233 -0.09 23.04 8.00
C LYS A 233 -1.46 23.27 7.35
N ALA A 234 -1.49 23.87 6.17
CA ALA A 234 -2.73 24.10 5.45
C ALA A 234 -3.46 22.77 5.10
N ALA A 235 -2.71 21.72 4.74
CA ALA A 235 -3.29 20.40 4.47
C ALA A 235 -3.83 19.74 5.76
N LEU A 236 -3.11 19.88 6.87
CA LEU A 236 -3.49 19.37 8.18
C LEU A 236 -4.85 19.95 8.62
N GLU A 237 -4.98 21.28 8.58
CA GLU A 237 -6.21 21.98 8.95
C GLU A 237 -7.35 21.69 7.98
N LYS A 238 -7.06 21.81 6.67
CA LYS A 238 -8.06 21.66 5.61
C LYS A 238 -8.70 20.28 5.57
N TYR A 239 -7.93 19.22 5.80
CA TYR A 239 -8.38 17.84 5.65
C TYR A 239 -8.54 17.08 6.97
N GLY A 240 -8.35 17.76 8.10
CA GLY A 240 -8.47 17.14 9.43
C GLY A 240 -7.49 16.00 9.64
N MET A 241 -6.23 16.16 9.22
CA MET A 241 -5.21 15.15 9.41
C MET A 241 -4.68 15.16 10.85
N HIS A 242 -4.31 14.00 11.40
CA HIS A 242 -3.63 13.92 12.68
C HIS A 242 -2.14 14.24 12.52
N VAL A 243 -1.56 13.82 11.40
CA VAL A 243 -0.16 14.12 11.05
C VAL A 243 -0.03 14.36 9.56
N VAL A 244 0.72 15.37 9.16
CA VAL A 244 1.19 15.54 7.78
C VAL A 244 2.70 15.35 7.76
N VAL A 245 3.17 14.37 6.98
CA VAL A 245 4.58 14.09 6.76
C VAL A 245 5.10 14.94 5.61
N GLY A 246 5.86 15.95 5.93
CA GLY A 246 6.50 16.84 4.97
C GLY A 246 7.81 16.24 4.45
N ASN A 247 7.98 16.23 3.13
CA ASN A 247 9.20 15.78 2.46
C ASN A 247 9.65 16.79 1.43
N GLU A 248 10.94 17.04 1.37
CA GLU A 248 11.58 17.75 0.28
C GLU A 248 12.14 16.73 -0.74
N LEU A 249 11.95 17.01 -2.03
CA LEU A 249 12.24 16.05 -3.10
C LEU A 249 13.67 15.48 -3.04
N HIS A 250 14.66 16.33 -2.80
CA HIS A 250 16.07 15.94 -2.84
C HIS A 250 16.54 15.24 -1.57
N THR A 251 15.92 15.53 -0.41
CA THR A 251 16.33 15.00 0.91
C THR A 251 15.34 13.99 1.48
N ARG A 252 14.32 13.56 0.71
CA ARG A 252 13.20 12.75 1.19
C ARG A 252 13.56 11.39 1.80
N TYR A 253 14.76 10.89 1.53
CA TYR A 253 15.26 9.63 2.10
C TYR A 253 16.11 9.81 3.36
N ASP A 254 16.50 11.06 3.67
CA ASP A 254 17.39 11.38 4.77
C ASP A 254 16.75 12.27 5.83
N LYS A 255 15.72 13.05 5.45
CA LYS A 255 15.01 13.98 6.33
C LYS A 255 13.51 13.98 6.06
N MET A 256 12.71 14.04 7.12
CA MET A 256 11.25 14.25 7.08
C MET A 256 10.85 15.20 8.22
N GLU A 257 9.73 15.89 8.03
CA GLU A 257 9.13 16.75 9.04
C GLU A 257 7.70 16.25 9.33
N LEU A 258 7.43 15.86 10.56
CA LEU A 258 6.08 15.52 11.02
C LEU A 258 5.44 16.79 11.57
N VAL A 259 4.35 17.22 10.94
CA VAL A 259 3.59 18.40 11.34
C VAL A 259 2.32 17.95 12.02
N PHE A 260 2.11 18.44 13.25
CA PHE A 260 0.99 18.10 14.11
C PHE A 260 -0.03 19.25 14.24
N PRO A 261 -1.28 18.96 14.69
CA PRO A 261 -2.22 19.99 15.09
C PRO A 261 -1.59 20.93 16.15
N GLY A 262 -1.91 22.22 16.08
CA GLY A 262 -1.28 23.22 16.97
C GLY A 262 0.04 23.80 16.42
N GLY A 263 0.58 23.23 15.35
CA GLY A 263 1.75 23.76 14.66
C GLY A 263 3.08 23.17 15.10
N ASP A 264 3.09 22.21 16.00
CA ASP A 264 4.29 21.47 16.38
C ASP A 264 4.89 20.73 15.19
N VAL A 265 6.24 20.76 15.11
CA VAL A 265 6.99 20.10 14.03
C VAL A 265 8.11 19.26 14.62
N ARG A 266 8.07 17.95 14.34
CA ARG A 266 9.14 17.03 14.71
C ARG A 266 9.95 16.66 13.46
N THR A 267 11.25 16.95 13.46
CA THR A 267 12.15 16.56 12.37
C THR A 267 12.74 15.18 12.63
N LEU A 268 12.57 14.27 11.69
CA LEU A 268 13.25 12.99 11.65
C LEU A 268 14.42 13.06 10.68
N ARG A 269 15.55 12.45 11.07
CA ARG A 269 16.73 12.31 10.22
C ARG A 269 17.20 10.85 10.22
N LYS A 270 17.67 10.39 9.09
CA LYS A 270 18.33 9.09 9.00
C LYS A 270 19.62 9.12 9.84
N ALA A 271 19.84 8.11 10.66
CA ALA A 271 21.07 7.99 11.42
C ALA A 271 22.27 7.79 10.49
N MET A 272 23.37 8.51 10.74
CA MET A 272 24.60 8.38 9.93
C MET A 272 25.21 6.98 10.11
N GLY A 273 25.61 6.38 9.00
CA GLY A 273 26.27 5.05 9.00
C GLY A 273 25.33 3.86 9.26
N ALA A 274 24.05 4.10 9.47
CA ALA A 274 23.12 3.05 9.79
C ALA A 274 22.54 2.38 8.53
N ARG A 275 22.42 1.05 8.58
CA ARG A 275 21.58 0.28 7.67
C ARG A 275 20.08 0.64 7.83
N HIS A 276 19.74 1.43 8.86
CA HIS A 276 18.39 1.86 9.16
C HIS A 276 17.86 2.80 8.08
N VAL A 277 16.64 2.55 7.70
CA VAL A 277 15.88 3.42 6.78
C VAL A 277 15.11 4.44 7.61
N ILE A 278 14.91 5.65 7.09
CA ILE A 278 14.19 6.72 7.81
C ILE A 278 12.74 6.32 8.13
N GLU A 279 12.15 5.41 7.37
CA GLU A 279 10.81 4.88 7.56
C GLU A 279 10.65 4.10 8.88
N GLU A 280 11.73 3.57 9.44
CA GLU A 280 11.72 2.93 10.76
C GLU A 280 11.40 3.95 11.86
N ALA A 281 12.13 5.07 11.88
CA ALA A 281 11.88 6.16 12.80
C ALA A 281 10.51 6.83 12.56
N LEU A 282 10.09 6.92 11.29
CA LEU A 282 8.78 7.44 10.92
C LEU A 282 7.66 6.59 11.53
N VAL A 283 7.70 5.28 11.29
CA VAL A 283 6.65 4.37 11.77
C VAL A 283 6.68 4.26 13.28
N GLU A 284 7.85 4.31 13.92
CA GLU A 284 7.96 4.36 15.38
C GLU A 284 7.26 5.58 15.97
N ALA A 285 7.56 6.77 15.44
CA ALA A 285 6.92 8.00 15.88
C ALA A 285 5.40 7.97 15.67
N LEU A 286 4.94 7.52 14.48
CA LEU A 286 3.52 7.46 14.18
C LEU A 286 2.78 6.39 14.99
N ALA A 287 3.40 5.24 15.27
CA ALA A 287 2.82 4.22 16.12
C ALA A 287 2.62 4.73 17.54
N GLN A 288 3.61 5.44 18.09
CA GLN A 288 3.48 6.07 19.41
C GLN A 288 2.33 7.07 19.47
N GLU A 289 2.21 7.96 18.47
CA GLU A 289 1.10 8.92 18.39
C GLU A 289 -0.25 8.20 18.25
N HIS A 290 -0.31 7.11 17.48
CA HIS A 290 -1.52 6.33 17.33
C HIS A 290 -1.92 5.63 18.63
N PHE A 291 -0.98 5.05 19.36
CA PHE A 291 -1.26 4.45 20.68
C PHE A 291 -1.70 5.50 21.70
N ASN A 292 -1.11 6.68 21.70
CA ASN A 292 -1.58 7.81 22.53
C ASN A 292 -3.02 8.18 22.15
N TYR A 293 -3.33 8.29 20.86
CA TYR A 293 -4.67 8.59 20.37
C TYR A 293 -5.71 7.53 20.78
N ILE A 294 -5.35 6.25 20.78
CA ILE A 294 -6.21 5.17 21.26
C ILE A 294 -6.45 5.29 22.77
N ALA A 295 -5.38 5.51 23.55
CA ALA A 295 -5.42 5.52 25.01
C ALA A 295 -6.14 6.74 25.58
N GLU A 296 -5.90 7.91 25.05
CA GLU A 296 -6.45 9.18 25.55
C GLU A 296 -7.92 9.40 25.20
N GLY A 297 -8.49 8.54 24.38
CA GLY A 297 -9.81 8.75 23.85
C GLY A 297 -9.91 10.04 23.02
N GLY A 298 -8.79 10.44 22.41
CA GLY A 298 -8.59 11.73 21.74
C GLY A 298 -9.72 12.09 20.78
N SER A 299 -10.14 13.35 20.80
CA SER A 299 -11.07 13.86 19.80
C SER A 299 -10.35 13.88 18.45
N PRO A 300 -11.02 13.47 17.36
CA PRO A 300 -10.46 13.68 16.02
C PRO A 300 -10.18 15.17 15.83
N PRO A 301 -9.12 15.55 15.09
CA PRO A 301 -8.87 16.94 14.76
C PRO A 301 -10.14 17.51 14.13
N GLY A 302 -10.49 18.75 14.48
CA GLY A 302 -11.76 19.38 14.19
C GLY A 302 -12.28 19.09 12.77
N GLN A 303 -13.61 19.05 12.63
CA GLN A 303 -14.23 18.66 11.35
C GLN A 303 -13.54 19.40 10.20
N PRO A 304 -13.10 18.69 9.16
CA PRO A 304 -12.48 19.34 8.01
C PRO A 304 -13.45 20.40 7.51
N LEU A 305 -12.93 21.61 7.32
CA LEU A 305 -13.70 22.67 6.69
C LEU A 305 -14.22 22.11 5.37
N SER A 306 -15.53 21.86 5.29
CA SER A 306 -16.16 21.59 4.02
C SER A 306 -15.87 22.81 3.16
N ASP A 307 -15.04 22.64 2.10
CA ASP A 307 -14.92 23.69 1.10
C ASP A 307 -16.37 24.08 0.73
N PRO A 308 -16.80 25.31 0.94
CA PRO A 308 -18.05 25.76 0.36
C PRO A 308 -17.83 25.57 -1.14
N LEU A 309 -18.56 24.63 -1.73
CA LEU A 309 -18.55 24.41 -3.17
C LEU A 309 -18.77 25.77 -3.81
N PRO A 310 -17.89 26.28 -4.67
CA PRO A 310 -18.11 27.54 -5.32
C PRO A 310 -19.46 27.45 -6.05
N HIS A 311 -20.37 28.31 -5.66
CA HIS A 311 -21.72 28.44 -6.25
C HIS A 311 -21.61 28.94 -7.69
N SER A 312 -21.07 28.15 -8.59
CA SER A 312 -21.22 28.31 -10.03
C SER A 312 -22.13 27.19 -10.53
N ARG A 313 -23.31 27.58 -10.99
CA ARG A 313 -24.41 26.77 -11.53
C ARG A 313 -24.02 26.00 -12.83
N ARG A 314 -22.95 25.23 -12.82
CA ARG A 314 -22.76 24.08 -13.73
C ARG A 314 -22.71 22.86 -12.83
N GLN A 315 -23.64 21.94 -13.03
CA GLN A 315 -23.69 20.65 -12.36
C GLN A 315 -22.32 19.98 -12.52
N ARG A 316 -21.46 20.14 -11.49
CA ARG A 316 -20.28 19.29 -11.39
C ARG A 316 -20.80 17.92 -11.00
N PRO A 317 -20.42 16.86 -11.71
CA PRO A 317 -20.78 15.50 -11.30
C PRO A 317 -20.37 15.34 -9.84
N SER A 318 -21.27 14.85 -9.01
CA SER A 318 -20.96 14.56 -7.62
C SER A 318 -19.88 13.46 -7.61
N TRP A 319 -19.04 13.41 -6.58
CA TRP A 319 -18.11 12.30 -6.42
C TRP A 319 -18.83 10.94 -6.47
N ARG A 320 -20.12 10.90 -6.08
CA ARG A 320 -21.02 9.73 -6.19
C ARG A 320 -21.25 9.35 -7.64
N ASP A 321 -21.48 10.31 -8.51
CA ASP A 321 -21.66 10.10 -9.94
C ASP A 321 -20.36 9.60 -10.57
N TRP A 322 -19.22 10.15 -10.12
CA TRP A 322 -17.90 9.77 -10.60
C TRP A 322 -17.51 8.32 -10.23
N LEU A 323 -17.86 7.86 -9.02
CA LEU A 323 -17.58 6.50 -8.54
C LEU A 323 -18.61 5.44 -9.00
N GLN A 324 -19.79 5.82 -9.45
CA GLN A 324 -20.79 4.90 -9.99
C GLN A 324 -20.44 4.38 -11.40
N TRP A 325 -19.44 4.94 -12.07
CA TRP A 325 -19.19 4.74 -13.49
C TRP A 325 -18.07 3.75 -13.84
N SER A 326 -17.51 3.02 -12.89
CA SER A 326 -16.51 1.98 -13.19
C SER A 326 -17.02 0.56 -12.91
N PRO A 327 -17.72 -0.08 -13.86
CA PRO A 327 -18.13 -1.48 -13.72
C PRO A 327 -16.94 -2.41 -13.51
N ARG A 328 -15.76 -2.10 -14.11
CA ARG A 328 -14.54 -2.90 -13.97
C ARG A 328 -13.92 -2.79 -12.57
N ALA A 329 -13.85 -1.59 -11.98
CA ALA A 329 -13.36 -1.42 -10.62
C ALA A 329 -14.31 -2.06 -9.60
N ALA A 330 -15.62 -1.90 -9.78
CA ALA A 330 -16.63 -2.58 -8.97
C ALA A 330 -16.54 -4.11 -9.10
N MET A 331 -16.35 -4.64 -10.30
CA MET A 331 -16.13 -6.08 -10.54
C MET A 331 -14.81 -6.57 -9.94
N SER A 332 -13.72 -5.83 -10.07
CA SER A 332 -12.41 -6.23 -9.53
C SER A 332 -12.45 -6.38 -8.02
N VAL A 333 -13.09 -5.45 -7.30
CA VAL A 333 -13.17 -5.51 -5.82
C VAL A 333 -14.23 -6.49 -5.35
N ALA A 334 -15.38 -6.59 -6.02
CA ALA A 334 -16.37 -7.63 -5.72
C ALA A 334 -15.79 -9.02 -5.96
N THR A 335 -15.07 -9.22 -7.05
CA THR A 335 -14.34 -10.46 -7.35
C THR A 335 -13.24 -10.72 -6.33
N LEU A 336 -12.49 -9.69 -5.93
CA LEU A 336 -11.44 -9.80 -4.91
C LEU A 336 -12.02 -10.14 -3.54
N LEU A 337 -13.10 -9.48 -3.11
CA LEU A 337 -13.80 -9.78 -1.86
C LEU A 337 -14.39 -11.19 -1.89
N LEU A 338 -14.99 -11.59 -3.00
CA LEU A 338 -15.51 -12.95 -3.18
C LEU A 338 -14.37 -13.98 -3.18
N THR A 339 -13.24 -13.68 -3.84
CA THR A 339 -12.05 -14.54 -3.84
C THR A 339 -11.45 -14.68 -2.46
N LEU A 340 -11.39 -13.59 -1.67
CA LEU A 340 -10.90 -13.61 -0.28
C LEU A 340 -11.82 -14.39 0.64
N VAL A 341 -13.15 -14.26 0.48
CA VAL A 341 -14.14 -15.04 1.24
C VAL A 341 -14.04 -16.52 0.87
N LEU A 342 -13.95 -16.85 -0.42
CA LEU A 342 -13.81 -18.23 -0.90
C LEU A 342 -12.47 -18.85 -0.51
N ALA A 343 -11.37 -18.09 -0.60
CA ALA A 343 -10.05 -18.54 -0.15
C ALA A 343 -10.01 -18.82 1.36
N ARG A 344 -10.71 -18.01 2.16
CA ARG A 344 -10.84 -18.23 3.60
C ARG A 344 -11.68 -19.50 3.89
N GLN A 345 -12.80 -19.66 3.22
CA GLN A 345 -13.64 -20.86 3.38
C GLN A 345 -12.90 -22.13 2.93
N LEU A 346 -12.14 -22.06 1.82
CA LEU A 346 -11.30 -23.17 1.35
C LEU A 346 -10.17 -23.48 2.34
N LYS A 347 -9.54 -22.46 2.93
CA LYS A 347 -8.49 -22.65 3.95
C LYS A 347 -9.05 -23.32 5.20
N GLU A 348 -10.24 -22.89 5.68
CA GLU A 348 -10.92 -23.52 6.82
C GLU A 348 -11.29 -24.98 6.53
N GLN A 349 -11.85 -25.27 5.34
CA GLN A 349 -12.17 -26.62 4.91
C GLN A 349 -10.91 -27.51 4.76
N LEU A 350 -9.82 -26.96 4.22
CA LEU A 350 -8.56 -27.68 4.06
C LEU A 350 -7.93 -28.02 5.45
N VAL A 351 -8.00 -27.11 6.39
CA VAL A 351 -7.53 -27.34 7.77
C VAL A 351 -8.35 -28.44 8.45
N ASP A 352 -9.67 -28.45 8.25
CA ASP A 352 -10.54 -29.49 8.81
C ASP A 352 -10.29 -30.86 8.18
N VAL A 353 -10.10 -30.90 6.84
CA VAL A 353 -9.71 -32.14 6.13
C VAL A 353 -8.34 -32.64 6.59
N LEU A 354 -7.37 -31.76 6.75
CA LEU A 354 -6.04 -32.14 7.26
C LEU A 354 -6.13 -32.65 8.71
N ARG A 355 -6.92 -32.03 9.57
CA ARG A 355 -7.18 -32.57 10.94
C ARG A 355 -7.77 -33.96 10.91
N GLU A 356 -8.78 -34.22 10.08
CA GLU A 356 -9.35 -35.55 9.93
C GLU A 356 -8.34 -36.58 9.43
N VAL A 357 -7.49 -36.22 8.46
CA VAL A 357 -6.45 -37.10 7.93
C VAL A 357 -5.41 -37.43 8.99
N PHE A 358 -4.96 -36.44 9.77
CA PHE A 358 -3.95 -36.65 10.82
C PHE A 358 -4.53 -37.45 12.02
N THR A 359 -5.78 -37.20 12.41
CA THR A 359 -6.41 -38.00 13.49
C THR A 359 -6.62 -39.45 13.08
N ARG A 360 -6.98 -39.73 11.84
CA ARG A 360 -7.07 -41.12 11.30
C ARG A 360 -5.72 -41.82 11.18
N SER A 361 -4.63 -41.08 10.96
CA SER A 361 -3.28 -41.63 10.93
C SER A 361 -2.77 -42.10 12.29
N ASP A 362 -3.14 -41.39 13.36
CA ASP A 362 -2.75 -41.74 14.73
C ASP A 362 -3.51 -42.98 15.24
N ASP A 363 -4.79 -43.13 14.85
CA ASP A 363 -5.59 -44.33 15.19
C ASP A 363 -5.11 -45.60 14.46
N ALA A 364 -4.58 -45.46 13.22
CA ALA A 364 -4.02 -46.59 12.46
C ALA A 364 -2.64 -47.03 12.98
N GLY A 365 -1.86 -46.14 13.58
CA GLY A 365 -0.55 -46.44 14.19
C GLY A 365 -0.63 -47.14 15.54
N GLY A 366 -1.76 -47.00 16.27
CA GLY A 366 -1.99 -47.64 17.55
C GLY A 366 -2.32 -49.12 17.47
N ALA A 367 -2.93 -49.57 16.36
CA ALA A 367 -3.35 -50.98 16.19
C ALA A 367 -2.22 -51.94 15.80
N SER A 368 -1.08 -51.43 15.32
CA SER A 368 0.08 -52.27 14.89
C SER A 368 1.09 -52.61 16.01
N ARG A 369 0.95 -52.03 17.21
CA ARG A 369 1.88 -52.31 18.33
C ARG A 369 1.39 -53.34 19.36
N ALA A 370 0.21 -53.87 19.21
CA ALA A 370 -0.39 -54.81 20.16
C ALA A 370 -0.28 -56.30 19.80
N SER A 371 0.44 -56.69 18.75
CA SER A 371 0.52 -58.09 18.27
C SER A 371 1.92 -58.74 18.23
N VAL A 372 2.89 -58.19 18.95
CA VAL A 372 4.26 -58.80 19.02
C VAL A 372 4.72 -58.99 20.46
N GLU A 373 3.87 -59.48 21.38
CA GLU A 373 4.30 -60.08 22.63
C GLU A 373 3.42 -61.31 22.93
N GLY A 374 3.90 -62.49 22.56
CA GLY A 374 3.22 -63.74 22.93
C GLY A 374 3.69 -64.95 22.14
N GLY A 375 4.90 -65.45 22.38
CA GLY A 375 5.36 -66.71 21.73
C GLY A 375 6.75 -67.12 22.12
N GLY A 376 7.00 -67.36 23.40
CA GLY A 376 8.21 -67.99 23.87
C GLY A 376 7.89 -69.24 24.72
N ARG A 377 8.54 -70.34 24.38
CA ARG A 377 8.76 -71.59 25.09
C ARG A 377 8.20 -72.81 24.39
N ARG A 378 9.03 -73.50 23.58
CA ARG A 378 9.64 -74.79 23.95
C ARG A 378 10.70 -75.16 22.93
#